data_96c31f15afe0269a4d64bb106b33de0e
#
_entry.id   96c31f15afe0269a4d64bb106b33de0e
#
_cell.length_a   1.000
_cell.length_b   1.000
_cell.length_c   1.000
_cell.angle_alpha   90.00
_cell.angle_beta   90.00
_cell.angle_gamma   90.00
#
_symmetry.space_group_name_H-M   'P 1'
#
loop_
_entity.id
_entity.type
_entity.pdbx_description
1 polymer ?
#
loop_
_entity_poly.entity_id
_entity_poly.type
_entity_poly.pdbx_seq_one_letter_code
_entity_poly.pdbx_strand_id
1 'polypeptide(L)'
;MKKRVLTYLALALLLSCTRIEVQDWEPQSLVAYNVVSSTAAQTKATTAFPTTSTFMSSAYQLNSGQSWDSNYALSTWKFGPEEVKYMGTYWSTDDKHFWEDGKTLTFFSYAPASLSSLGLTISEEGVSVNAWDVTDDSKKDKLILVADIAKDKVKNESFAGFTGVPTHFRHKLCKVSIRLAKSTFSGADDIYVTKLSIGSYFTKADFKKGGTDAESWTNLQKSVSETVLYEDAKGKLLSDAFWVLDNVMIPQTLTADSYLTISYKSVKSGVTNDEGPVTLYFMRDFRSGIWAIGTHVTYTLKVGAGMFPIQFEASADAWIPSGTTGIEIL
;
A
#
# COMPACT_ATOMS: atom_id res chain seq x y z
N MET A 1 87.16 -11.77 -44.93
CA MET A 1 86.35 -12.07 -43.80
C MET A 1 85.37 -10.90 -43.49
N LYS A 2 84.13 -11.04 -43.92
CA LYS A 2 83.12 -9.96 -43.79
C LYS A 2 82.26 -10.30 -42.61
N LYS A 3 82.31 -9.44 -41.56
CA LYS A 3 81.41 -9.51 -40.43
C LYS A 3 80.05 -8.87 -40.75
N ARG A 4 79.01 -9.64 -40.74
CA ARG A 4 77.63 -9.17 -40.92
C ARG A 4 77.18 -8.63 -39.59
N VAL A 5 76.84 -7.34 -39.46
CA VAL A 5 76.18 -6.72 -38.35
C VAL A 5 74.68 -6.90 -38.58
N LEU A 6 74.08 -7.64 -37.73
CA LEU A 6 72.60 -7.88 -37.68
C LEU A 6 71.96 -6.78 -36.84
N THR A 7 71.33 -5.84 -37.51
CA THR A 7 70.59 -4.75 -36.87
C THR A 7 69.19 -5.29 -36.46
N TYR A 8 68.96 -5.50 -35.22
CA TYR A 8 67.63 -5.79 -34.69
C TYR A 8 66.79 -4.50 -34.61
N LEU A 9 65.86 -4.34 -35.51
CA LEU A 9 64.87 -3.31 -35.45
C LEU A 9 63.80 -3.77 -34.42
N ALA A 10 63.88 -3.28 -33.16
CA ALA A 10 62.85 -3.48 -32.15
C ALA A 10 61.63 -2.62 -32.50
N LEU A 11 60.62 -3.24 -33.07
CA LEU A 11 59.32 -2.64 -33.28
C LEU A 11 58.62 -2.59 -31.94
N ALA A 12 58.74 -1.48 -31.23
CA ALA A 12 57.97 -1.21 -30.03
C ALA A 12 56.51 -0.97 -30.44
N LEU A 13 55.70 -2.00 -30.42
CA LEU A 13 54.24 -1.91 -30.38
C LEU A 13 53.84 -1.23 -29.10
N LEU A 14 53.62 0.08 -29.19
CA LEU A 14 52.87 0.80 -28.16
C LEU A 14 51.42 0.28 -28.16
N LEU A 15 51.19 -0.77 -27.41
CA LEU A 15 49.85 -1.12 -26.93
C LEU A 15 49.42 0.03 -26.03
N SER A 16 48.82 1.06 -26.62
CA SER A 16 47.98 2.00 -25.89
C SER A 16 46.78 1.22 -25.40
N CYS A 17 46.95 0.56 -24.26
CA CYS A 17 45.79 0.24 -23.43
C CYS A 17 45.18 1.60 -23.02
N THR A 18 44.21 2.07 -23.80
CA THR A 18 43.23 2.96 -23.24
C THR A 18 42.63 2.18 -22.08
N ARG A 19 43.16 2.44 -20.88
CA ARG A 19 42.41 2.13 -19.66
C ARG A 19 41.08 2.86 -19.85
N ILE A 20 40.07 2.11 -20.26
CA ILE A 20 38.72 2.50 -19.90
C ILE A 20 38.78 2.52 -18.36
N GLU A 21 38.90 3.71 -17.81
CA GLU A 21 38.57 3.89 -16.40
C GLU A 21 37.15 3.46 -16.32
N VAL A 22 36.94 2.20 -15.96
CA VAL A 22 35.71 1.76 -15.35
C VAL A 22 35.70 2.60 -14.09
N GLN A 23 34.96 3.69 -14.15
CA GLN A 23 34.71 4.51 -12.99
C GLN A 23 34.11 3.54 -11.99
N ASP A 24 34.91 3.05 -11.06
CA ASP A 24 34.45 2.24 -9.94
C ASP A 24 33.47 3.13 -9.19
N TRP A 25 32.20 2.96 -9.53
CA TRP A 25 31.11 3.62 -8.87
C TRP A 25 31.19 3.20 -7.41
N GLU A 26 31.73 4.07 -6.57
CA GLU A 26 31.67 3.87 -5.13
C GLU A 26 30.20 3.67 -4.80
N PRO A 27 29.76 2.49 -4.34
CA PRO A 27 28.34 2.24 -4.01
C PRO A 27 27.77 3.26 -3.05
N GLN A 28 28.64 3.92 -2.29
CA GLN A 28 28.35 4.95 -1.30
C GLN A 28 27.93 6.31 -1.90
N SER A 29 28.20 6.57 -3.17
CA SER A 29 27.81 7.83 -3.82
C SER A 29 26.51 7.73 -4.61
N LEU A 30 26.07 6.52 -4.96
CA LEU A 30 24.80 6.28 -5.63
C LEU A 30 23.63 6.45 -4.66
N VAL A 31 22.57 7.11 -5.10
CA VAL A 31 21.30 7.12 -4.38
C VAL A 31 20.64 5.76 -4.55
N ALA A 32 20.65 4.98 -3.49
CA ALA A 32 20.00 3.68 -3.40
C ALA A 32 19.00 3.67 -2.24
N TYR A 33 17.99 2.80 -2.30
CA TYR A 33 16.94 2.74 -1.30
C TYR A 33 17.05 1.46 -0.48
N ASN A 34 16.75 1.59 0.81
CA ASN A 34 16.55 0.50 1.74
C ASN A 34 15.04 0.36 2.01
N VAL A 35 14.41 -0.56 1.31
CA VAL A 35 12.96 -0.68 1.26
C VAL A 35 12.47 -1.73 2.22
N VAL A 36 11.61 -1.32 3.13
CA VAL A 36 10.90 -2.20 4.05
C VAL A 36 9.42 -1.84 4.06
N SER A 37 8.57 -2.82 4.15
CA SER A 37 7.18 -2.60 4.51
C SER A 37 7.07 -2.72 6.02
N SER A 38 6.68 -1.65 6.70
CA SER A 38 6.52 -1.72 8.13
C SER A 38 5.16 -2.26 8.51
N THR A 39 5.18 -3.17 9.44
CA THR A 39 4.08 -3.43 10.36
C THR A 39 3.96 -2.28 11.35
N ALA A 40 2.78 -2.12 11.96
CA ALA A 40 2.53 -1.11 12.98
C ALA A 40 3.64 -1.05 14.04
N ALA A 41 3.79 0.11 14.66
CA ALA A 41 4.87 0.51 15.57
C ALA A 41 5.14 -0.39 16.79
N GLN A 42 4.46 -1.51 16.96
CA GLN A 42 4.55 -2.35 18.15
C GLN A 42 5.02 -3.79 17.93
N THR A 43 5.24 -4.24 16.69
CA THR A 43 5.78 -5.58 16.44
C THR A 43 7.05 -5.50 15.61
N LYS A 44 8.12 -6.16 16.06
CA LYS A 44 9.46 -6.18 15.43
C LYS A 44 9.52 -6.98 14.11
N ALA A 45 8.40 -7.38 13.53
CA ALA A 45 8.37 -8.10 12.27
C ALA A 45 8.24 -7.10 11.11
N THR A 46 9.33 -6.82 10.43
CA THR A 46 9.35 -6.13 9.14
C THR A 46 9.09 -7.15 8.05
N THR A 47 8.06 -6.90 7.23
CA THR A 47 7.84 -7.70 6.02
C THR A 47 8.66 -7.09 4.89
N ALA A 48 9.43 -7.91 4.16
CA ALA A 48 10.20 -7.41 3.02
C ALA A 48 9.27 -6.94 1.90
N PHE A 49 9.58 -5.80 1.29
CA PHE A 49 8.90 -5.34 0.10
C PHE A 49 9.25 -6.28 -1.07
N PRO A 50 8.27 -6.77 -1.87
CA PRO A 50 8.54 -7.76 -2.91
C PRO A 50 9.50 -7.22 -3.98
N THR A 51 10.55 -7.97 -4.27
CA THR A 51 11.57 -7.57 -5.28
C THR A 51 11.04 -7.52 -6.71
N THR A 52 9.86 -8.07 -6.96
CA THR A 52 9.14 -8.00 -8.23
C THR A 52 8.27 -6.76 -8.37
N SER A 53 8.08 -6.01 -7.28
CA SER A 53 7.27 -4.80 -7.27
C SER A 53 8.13 -3.57 -7.49
N THR A 54 7.51 -2.48 -7.93
CA THR A 54 8.16 -1.20 -8.17
C THR A 54 7.43 -0.08 -7.44
N PHE A 55 8.10 1.04 -7.22
CA PHE A 55 7.51 2.21 -6.61
C PHE A 55 7.99 3.50 -7.27
N MET A 56 7.22 4.58 -7.15
CA MET A 56 7.62 5.90 -7.61
C MET A 56 8.33 6.65 -6.49
N SER A 57 9.39 7.38 -6.83
CA SER A 57 10.10 8.26 -5.90
C SER A 57 10.54 9.56 -6.54
N SER A 58 10.57 10.61 -5.73
CA SER A 58 11.18 11.91 -6.04
C SER A 58 12.09 12.33 -4.92
N ALA A 59 13.14 13.08 -5.28
CA ALA A 59 14.05 13.69 -4.31
C ALA A 59 14.12 15.20 -4.50
N TYR A 60 14.12 15.91 -3.39
CA TYR A 60 14.28 17.36 -3.29
C TYR A 60 15.52 17.67 -2.46
N GLN A 61 16.23 18.70 -2.85
CA GLN A 61 17.56 19.04 -2.32
C GLN A 61 17.53 20.37 -1.55
N LEU A 62 18.22 20.38 -0.41
CA LEU A 62 18.52 21.59 0.36
C LEU A 62 20.04 21.70 0.56
N ASN A 63 20.52 22.88 0.93
CA ASN A 63 21.91 23.06 1.36
C ASN A 63 22.11 22.45 2.75
N SER A 64 23.32 21.97 3.02
CA SER A 64 23.69 21.50 4.34
C SER A 64 23.46 22.60 5.39
N GLY A 65 22.93 22.20 6.54
CA GLY A 65 22.56 23.15 7.61
C GLY A 65 21.13 23.69 7.50
N GLN A 66 20.43 23.44 6.39
CA GLN A 66 19.00 23.68 6.25
C GLN A 66 18.23 22.39 6.58
N SER A 67 17.09 22.51 7.28
CA SER A 67 16.22 21.39 7.56
C SER A 67 14.96 21.47 6.71
N TRP A 68 14.44 20.32 6.27
CA TRP A 68 13.22 20.23 5.47
C TRP A 68 12.04 20.92 6.14
N ASP A 69 11.82 20.66 7.41
CA ASP A 69 10.64 21.18 8.13
C ASP A 69 10.60 22.73 8.17
N SER A 70 11.75 23.38 8.12
CA SER A 70 11.83 24.84 8.17
C SER A 70 12.06 25.50 6.81
N ASN A 71 12.57 24.76 5.82
CA ASN A 71 13.11 25.32 4.59
C ASN A 71 12.60 24.64 3.31
N TYR A 72 11.60 23.76 3.37
CA TYR A 72 11.14 23.02 2.20
C TYR A 72 10.78 23.92 1.00
N ALA A 73 10.27 25.13 1.24
CA ALA A 73 9.98 26.11 0.19
C ALA A 73 11.23 26.62 -0.56
N LEU A 74 12.43 26.41 0.00
CA LEU A 74 13.72 26.73 -0.64
C LEU A 74 14.33 25.52 -1.34
N SER A 75 13.68 24.37 -1.26
CA SER A 75 14.18 23.14 -1.88
C SER A 75 14.18 23.25 -3.40
N THR A 76 15.14 22.55 -4.00
CA THR A 76 15.21 22.38 -5.44
C THR A 76 14.97 20.94 -5.80
N TRP A 77 14.29 20.72 -6.91
CA TRP A 77 14.08 19.39 -7.44
C TRP A 77 15.43 18.74 -7.83
N LYS A 78 15.66 17.52 -7.35
CA LYS A 78 16.84 16.74 -7.69
C LYS A 78 16.54 15.73 -8.78
N PHE A 79 15.49 14.92 -8.61
CA PHE A 79 15.00 13.98 -9.60
C PHE A 79 13.58 13.48 -9.27
N GLY A 80 12.94 12.84 -10.25
CA GLY A 80 11.66 12.17 -10.14
C GLY A 80 10.46 12.99 -10.61
N PRO A 81 9.23 12.48 -10.51
CA PRO A 81 8.92 11.12 -10.06
C PRO A 81 9.48 10.07 -11.02
N GLU A 82 10.28 9.17 -10.52
CA GLU A 82 10.87 8.07 -11.28
C GLU A 82 10.54 6.71 -10.66
N GLU A 83 10.46 5.69 -11.52
CA GLU A 83 10.24 4.32 -11.08
C GLU A 83 11.51 3.73 -10.47
N VAL A 84 11.39 3.25 -9.24
CA VAL A 84 12.44 2.54 -8.51
C VAL A 84 12.16 1.06 -8.56
N LYS A 85 13.17 0.26 -8.91
CA LYS A 85 13.12 -1.21 -9.01
C LYS A 85 14.30 -1.88 -8.35
N TYR A 86 14.14 -3.17 -8.08
CA TYR A 86 15.20 -3.99 -7.50
C TYR A 86 16.24 -4.36 -8.55
N MET A 87 17.49 -3.95 -8.34
CA MET A 87 18.62 -4.16 -9.27
C MET A 87 19.44 -5.41 -8.93
N GLY A 88 18.82 -6.39 -8.22
CA GLY A 88 19.47 -7.62 -7.80
C GLY A 88 20.08 -7.58 -6.40
N THR A 89 20.65 -6.47 -5.97
CA THR A 89 21.27 -6.29 -4.66
C THR A 89 20.79 -5.05 -3.91
N TYR A 90 20.25 -4.06 -4.61
CA TYR A 90 19.74 -2.80 -4.06
C TYR A 90 18.57 -2.28 -4.90
N TRP A 91 17.86 -1.29 -4.39
CA TRP A 91 16.78 -0.60 -5.09
C TRP A 91 17.28 0.72 -5.65
N SER A 92 17.01 1.01 -6.92
CA SER A 92 17.38 2.26 -7.59
C SER A 92 16.50 2.55 -8.80
N THR A 93 16.61 3.75 -9.34
CA THR A 93 16.06 4.17 -10.62
C THR A 93 16.92 3.66 -11.76
N ASP A 94 16.39 3.62 -12.99
CA ASP A 94 17.18 3.27 -14.19
C ASP A 94 18.25 4.35 -14.44
N ASP A 95 17.86 5.62 -14.36
CA ASP A 95 18.81 6.73 -14.37
C ASP A 95 19.50 6.81 -13.01
N LYS A 96 20.83 6.88 -13.03
CA LYS A 96 21.62 6.89 -11.81
C LYS A 96 21.76 8.30 -11.26
N HIS A 97 21.31 8.49 -10.03
CA HIS A 97 21.45 9.74 -9.28
C HIS A 97 22.51 9.60 -8.21
N PHE A 98 23.24 10.67 -7.97
CA PHE A 98 24.36 10.68 -7.03
C PHE A 98 24.18 11.75 -5.96
N TRP A 99 24.65 11.43 -4.77
CA TRP A 99 24.76 12.37 -3.67
C TRP A 99 25.73 13.50 -4.04
N GLU A 100 25.40 14.70 -3.67
CA GLU A 100 26.25 15.89 -3.79
C GLU A 100 26.77 16.30 -2.42
N ASP A 101 28.07 16.65 -2.36
CA ASP A 101 28.67 17.15 -1.13
C ASP A 101 28.05 18.50 -0.73
N GLY A 102 27.83 18.71 0.58
CA GLY A 102 27.22 19.93 1.09
C GLY A 102 25.71 20.04 0.81
N LYS A 103 25.06 18.95 0.44
CA LYS A 103 23.62 18.89 0.21
C LYS A 103 22.95 17.81 1.07
N THR A 104 21.67 18.04 1.36
CA THR A 104 20.76 17.06 1.95
C THR A 104 19.64 16.75 0.95
N LEU A 105 19.13 15.52 0.97
CA LEU A 105 18.02 15.11 0.13
C LEU A 105 16.83 14.68 1.01
N THR A 106 15.63 15.06 0.58
CA THR A 106 14.38 14.60 1.16
C THR A 106 13.61 13.83 0.10
N PHE A 107 13.13 12.64 0.45
CA PHE A 107 12.49 11.71 -0.47
C PHE A 107 11.02 11.50 -0.15
N PHE A 108 10.21 11.49 -1.21
CA PHE A 108 8.81 11.09 -1.19
C PHE A 108 8.63 9.89 -2.10
N SER A 109 7.93 8.87 -1.61
CA SER A 109 7.71 7.64 -2.39
C SER A 109 6.34 7.06 -2.17
N TYR A 110 5.76 6.46 -3.23
CA TYR A 110 4.54 5.67 -3.14
C TYR A 110 4.63 4.39 -3.97
N ALA A 111 3.88 3.38 -3.58
CA ALA A 111 3.82 2.09 -4.26
C ALA A 111 2.35 1.60 -4.39
N PRO A 112 2.08 0.76 -5.40
CA PRO A 112 2.95 0.40 -6.53
C PRO A 112 3.13 1.56 -7.53
N ALA A 113 4.18 1.51 -8.34
CA ALA A 113 4.47 2.57 -9.33
C ALA A 113 3.34 2.79 -10.33
N SER A 114 2.58 1.75 -10.65
CA SER A 114 1.43 1.80 -11.56
C SER A 114 0.32 2.77 -11.14
N LEU A 115 0.28 3.19 -9.88
CA LEU A 115 -0.70 4.17 -9.40
C LEU A 115 -0.51 5.56 -10.01
N SER A 116 0.64 5.84 -10.64
CA SER A 116 0.87 7.06 -11.43
C SER A 116 -0.17 7.23 -12.53
N SER A 117 -0.55 6.15 -13.20
CA SER A 117 -1.60 6.15 -14.23
C SER A 117 -3.01 6.38 -13.68
N LEU A 118 -3.20 6.22 -12.37
CA LEU A 118 -4.47 6.44 -11.66
C LEU A 118 -4.52 7.78 -10.92
N GLY A 119 -3.52 8.65 -11.15
CA GLY A 119 -3.50 10.02 -10.66
C GLY A 119 -2.75 10.24 -9.35
N LEU A 120 -2.01 9.27 -8.80
CA LEU A 120 -1.07 9.55 -7.73
C LEU A 120 0.09 10.38 -8.25
N THR A 121 0.42 11.43 -7.51
CA THR A 121 1.48 12.40 -7.85
C THR A 121 2.40 12.63 -6.67
N ILE A 122 3.63 13.05 -6.98
CA ILE A 122 4.62 13.55 -6.01
C ILE A 122 5.00 14.97 -6.38
N SER A 123 5.04 15.85 -5.40
CA SER A 123 5.57 17.21 -5.50
C SER A 123 6.38 17.54 -4.24
N GLU A 124 6.95 18.75 -4.16
CA GLU A 124 7.56 19.28 -2.94
C GLU A 124 6.58 19.39 -1.77
N GLU A 125 5.28 19.42 -2.08
CA GLU A 125 4.23 19.41 -1.06
C GLU A 125 3.89 18.01 -0.53
N GLY A 126 4.47 16.95 -1.11
CA GLY A 126 4.25 15.57 -0.69
C GLY A 126 3.61 14.68 -1.76
N VAL A 127 2.97 13.60 -1.31
CA VAL A 127 2.25 12.64 -2.14
C VAL A 127 0.77 12.93 -2.07
N SER A 128 0.09 12.96 -3.22
CA SER A 128 -1.35 13.24 -3.28
C SER A 128 -2.05 12.48 -4.41
N VAL A 129 -3.35 12.30 -4.23
CA VAL A 129 -4.29 11.90 -5.29
C VAL A 129 -5.63 12.58 -5.06
N ASN A 130 -6.24 13.05 -6.14
CA ASN A 130 -7.56 13.65 -6.11
C ASN A 130 -8.61 12.64 -6.56
N ALA A 131 -9.79 12.72 -5.94
CA ALA A 131 -10.97 11.97 -6.34
C ALA A 131 -10.73 10.46 -6.47
N TRP A 132 -10.01 9.87 -5.52
CA TRP A 132 -9.86 8.41 -5.44
C TRP A 132 -11.22 7.80 -5.09
N ASP A 133 -11.72 6.93 -5.95
CA ASP A 133 -13.03 6.28 -5.78
C ASP A 133 -12.84 4.77 -5.71
N VAL A 134 -13.15 4.18 -4.56
CA VAL A 134 -13.00 2.73 -4.34
C VAL A 134 -14.08 1.89 -5.03
N THR A 135 -15.05 2.53 -5.68
CA THR A 135 -16.07 1.85 -6.51
C THR A 135 -15.76 1.89 -8.01
N ASP A 136 -14.75 2.65 -8.42
CA ASP A 136 -14.25 2.68 -9.79
C ASP A 136 -13.49 1.37 -10.08
N ASP A 137 -13.86 0.65 -11.12
CA ASP A 137 -13.28 -0.65 -11.48
C ASP A 137 -11.75 -0.60 -11.70
N SER A 138 -11.22 0.56 -12.11
CA SER A 138 -9.78 0.74 -12.28
C SER A 138 -9.03 0.91 -10.96
N LYS A 139 -9.70 1.34 -9.89
CA LYS A 139 -9.17 1.67 -8.57
C LYS A 139 -9.61 0.70 -7.48
N LYS A 140 -10.72 -0.01 -7.74
CA LYS A 140 -11.23 -1.04 -6.85
C LYS A 140 -10.13 -2.04 -6.51
N ASP A 141 -10.03 -2.38 -5.24
CA ASP A 141 -9.03 -3.31 -4.69
C ASP A 141 -7.57 -2.88 -4.86
N LYS A 142 -7.28 -1.68 -5.40
CA LYS A 142 -5.91 -1.15 -5.45
C LYS A 142 -5.48 -0.64 -4.09
N LEU A 143 -4.26 -1.01 -3.70
CA LEU A 143 -3.66 -0.56 -2.45
C LEU A 143 -2.83 0.71 -2.70
N ILE A 144 -3.01 1.71 -1.86
CA ILE A 144 -2.15 2.89 -1.82
C ILE A 144 -1.18 2.73 -0.65
N LEU A 145 0.10 2.59 -0.98
CA LEU A 145 1.18 2.60 -0.02
C LEU A 145 1.97 3.89 -0.18
N VAL A 146 2.20 4.61 0.91
CA VAL A 146 3.07 5.80 0.91
C VAL A 146 4.13 5.62 1.97
N ALA A 147 5.38 5.91 1.61
CA ALA A 147 6.50 5.80 2.52
C ALA A 147 6.49 6.92 3.57
N ASP A 148 7.06 6.62 4.73
CA ASP A 148 7.46 7.68 5.67
C ASP A 148 8.48 8.59 4.95
N ILE A 149 8.40 9.90 5.19
CA ILE A 149 9.26 10.85 4.50
C ILE A 149 10.70 10.69 5.01
N ALA A 150 11.63 10.40 4.11
CA ALA A 150 13.06 10.34 4.45
C ALA A 150 13.67 11.74 4.34
N LYS A 151 13.55 12.55 5.42
CA LYS A 151 13.98 13.93 5.46
C LYS A 151 15.49 14.07 5.71
N ASP A 152 16.08 15.10 5.09
CA ASP A 152 17.43 15.61 5.38
C ASP A 152 18.54 14.54 5.32
N LYS A 153 18.41 13.60 4.38
CA LYS A 153 19.36 12.51 4.20
C LYS A 153 20.66 13.01 3.58
N VAL A 154 21.78 12.47 4.07
CA VAL A 154 23.13 12.80 3.58
C VAL A 154 23.82 11.57 3.01
N LYS A 155 24.86 11.79 2.21
CA LYS A 155 25.73 10.75 1.71
C LYS A 155 26.25 9.86 2.85
N ASN A 156 26.28 8.55 2.60
CA ASN A 156 26.81 7.54 3.55
C ASN A 156 26.02 7.38 4.85
N GLU A 157 24.81 7.87 4.92
CA GLU A 157 23.93 7.58 6.05
C GLU A 157 23.57 6.09 6.05
N SER A 158 23.98 5.39 7.11
CA SER A 158 23.58 4.00 7.34
C SER A 158 22.47 3.94 8.38
N PHE A 159 21.41 3.23 8.09
CA PHE A 159 20.32 2.99 9.02
C PHE A 159 20.19 1.49 9.30
N ALA A 160 20.24 1.09 10.57
CA ALA A 160 20.06 -0.29 11.03
C ALA A 160 20.94 -1.32 10.28
N GLY A 161 22.17 -0.97 9.91
CA GLY A 161 23.11 -1.87 9.23
C GLY A 161 22.92 -1.95 7.70
N PHE A 162 22.02 -1.14 7.13
CA PHE A 162 21.81 -1.04 5.69
C PHE A 162 22.31 0.32 5.19
N THR A 163 22.91 0.30 4.01
CA THR A 163 23.22 1.52 3.23
C THR A 163 22.05 1.82 2.31
N GLY A 164 21.54 3.07 2.34
CA GLY A 164 20.48 3.51 1.44
C GLY A 164 19.41 4.35 2.15
N VAL A 165 18.55 4.96 1.34
CA VAL A 165 17.45 5.81 1.81
C VAL A 165 16.41 4.92 2.49
N PRO A 166 16.12 5.12 3.79
CA PRO A 166 15.11 4.34 4.49
C PRO A 166 13.73 4.62 3.88
N THR A 167 13.08 3.56 3.38
CA THR A 167 11.81 3.66 2.68
C THR A 167 10.82 2.68 3.29
N HIS A 168 9.99 3.17 4.21
CA HIS A 168 9.03 2.39 4.99
C HIS A 168 7.63 2.66 4.49
N PHE A 169 7.07 1.76 3.71
CA PHE A 169 5.72 1.88 3.17
C PHE A 169 4.63 1.55 4.19
N ARG A 170 3.56 2.36 4.20
CA ARG A 170 2.37 2.17 5.03
C ARG A 170 1.11 2.26 4.18
N HIS A 171 0.13 1.42 4.48
CA HIS A 171 -1.19 1.48 3.85
C HIS A 171 -1.86 2.83 4.14
N LYS A 172 -2.51 3.40 3.12
CA LYS A 172 -3.25 4.66 3.23
C LYS A 172 -4.77 4.50 3.13
N LEU A 173 -5.21 3.31 2.79
CA LEU A 173 -6.62 2.90 2.81
C LEU A 173 -6.90 2.06 4.07
N CYS A 174 -8.16 1.74 4.30
CA CYS A 174 -8.61 0.81 5.34
C CYS A 174 -9.02 -0.52 4.69
N LYS A 175 -8.57 -1.65 5.22
CA LYS A 175 -9.10 -2.97 4.86
C LYS A 175 -10.33 -3.26 5.71
N VAL A 176 -11.43 -3.64 5.07
CA VAL A 176 -12.68 -4.03 5.74
C VAL A 176 -13.04 -5.44 5.32
N SER A 177 -13.01 -6.37 6.27
CA SER A 177 -13.39 -7.77 6.06
C SER A 177 -14.76 -8.06 6.65
N ILE A 178 -15.62 -8.68 5.85
CA ILE A 178 -16.89 -9.24 6.32
C ILE A 178 -16.74 -10.75 6.39
N ARG A 179 -16.87 -11.32 7.58
CA ARG A 179 -16.75 -12.76 7.85
C ARG A 179 -18.11 -13.32 8.18
N LEU A 180 -18.54 -14.33 7.42
CA LEU A 180 -19.84 -14.97 7.58
C LEU A 180 -19.68 -16.46 7.87
N ALA A 181 -20.43 -16.95 8.84
CA ALA A 181 -20.54 -18.38 9.13
C ALA A 181 -21.99 -18.73 9.48
N LYS A 182 -22.33 -19.99 9.38
CA LYS A 182 -23.61 -20.49 9.90
C LYS A 182 -23.56 -20.46 11.44
N SER A 183 -24.63 -19.99 12.06
CA SER A 183 -24.78 -20.06 13.52
C SER A 183 -24.96 -21.50 13.99
N THR A 184 -24.30 -21.89 15.06
CA THR A 184 -24.51 -23.22 15.71
C THR A 184 -25.93 -23.38 16.21
N PHE A 185 -26.64 -22.27 16.45
CA PHE A 185 -28.06 -22.23 16.84
C PHE A 185 -28.95 -21.76 15.67
N SER A 186 -28.62 -22.18 14.45
CA SER A 186 -29.23 -21.61 13.25
C SER A 186 -30.72 -21.82 13.12
N GLY A 187 -31.29 -22.85 13.76
CA GLY A 187 -32.69 -23.23 13.57
C GLY A 187 -32.99 -23.77 12.16
N ALA A 188 -32.00 -23.81 11.27
CA ALA A 188 -32.08 -24.28 9.88
C ALA A 188 -31.01 -25.36 9.59
N ASP A 189 -31.30 -26.22 8.60
CA ASP A 189 -30.34 -27.22 8.12
C ASP A 189 -29.24 -26.54 7.30
N ASP A 190 -29.63 -25.63 6.38
CA ASP A 190 -28.73 -24.87 5.53
C ASP A 190 -29.08 -23.38 5.52
N ILE A 191 -28.05 -22.56 5.33
CA ILE A 191 -28.14 -21.11 5.13
C ILE A 191 -27.38 -20.73 3.86
N TYR A 192 -28.06 -20.04 2.95
CA TYR A 192 -27.48 -19.56 1.67
C TYR A 192 -27.55 -18.03 1.61
N VAL A 193 -26.41 -17.33 1.69
CA VAL A 193 -26.37 -15.88 1.50
C VAL A 193 -26.55 -15.54 0.03
N THR A 194 -27.55 -14.74 -0.29
CA THR A 194 -27.88 -14.36 -1.67
C THR A 194 -27.40 -12.97 -2.02
N LYS A 195 -27.34 -12.04 -1.04
CA LYS A 195 -26.83 -10.70 -1.26
C LYS A 195 -26.18 -10.17 0.00
N LEU A 196 -25.09 -9.42 -0.20
CA LEU A 196 -24.41 -8.64 0.84
C LEU A 196 -24.04 -7.28 0.27
N SER A 197 -24.38 -6.20 0.97
CA SER A 197 -24.06 -4.84 0.54
C SER A 197 -23.78 -3.91 1.72
N ILE A 198 -23.03 -2.86 1.44
CA ILE A 198 -22.73 -1.77 2.38
C ILE A 198 -23.34 -0.48 1.83
N GLY A 199 -24.02 0.26 2.68
CA GLY A 199 -24.63 1.52 2.30
C GLY A 199 -24.29 2.67 3.24
N SER A 200 -24.55 3.86 2.74
CA SER A 200 -24.43 5.13 3.50
C SER A 200 -23.02 5.42 4.04
N TYR A 201 -21.99 5.21 3.23
CA TYR A 201 -20.60 5.52 3.54
C TYR A 201 -19.95 6.32 2.40
N PHE A 202 -18.77 6.91 2.62
CA PHE A 202 -18.04 7.65 1.60
C PHE A 202 -17.18 6.70 0.77
N THR A 203 -17.30 6.81 -0.55
CA THR A 203 -16.61 5.96 -1.51
C THR A 203 -15.50 6.67 -2.27
N LYS A 204 -15.50 8.01 -2.23
CA LYS A 204 -14.58 8.86 -2.98
C LYS A 204 -14.03 9.96 -2.10
N ALA A 205 -12.73 10.26 -2.23
CA ALA A 205 -12.06 11.31 -1.47
C ALA A 205 -10.73 11.72 -2.09
N ASP A 206 -10.17 12.81 -1.61
CA ASP A 206 -8.81 13.25 -1.90
C ASP A 206 -7.88 12.81 -0.79
N PHE A 207 -6.69 12.34 -1.15
CA PHE A 207 -5.64 11.99 -0.21
C PHE A 207 -4.45 12.92 -0.36
N LYS A 208 -3.87 13.35 0.76
CA LYS A 208 -2.57 14.03 0.81
C LYS A 208 -1.76 13.56 2.02
N LYS A 209 -0.49 13.20 1.76
CA LYS A 209 0.55 13.12 2.79
C LYS A 209 1.53 14.27 2.53
N GLY A 210 1.40 15.32 3.34
CA GLY A 210 2.17 16.54 3.18
C GLY A 210 3.63 16.39 3.61
N GLY A 211 4.48 17.33 3.17
CA GLY A 211 5.91 17.35 3.47
C GLY A 211 6.26 17.44 4.96
N THR A 212 5.33 17.79 5.83
CA THR A 212 5.46 17.81 7.29
C THR A 212 4.96 16.54 7.98
N ASP A 213 4.76 15.45 7.25
CA ASP A 213 4.20 14.16 7.69
C ASP A 213 2.68 14.17 8.03
N ALA A 214 2.01 15.31 7.96
CA ALA A 214 0.55 15.33 8.08
C ALA A 214 -0.09 14.54 6.96
N GLU A 215 -1.01 13.62 7.30
CA GLU A 215 -1.75 12.86 6.31
C GLU A 215 -3.25 12.93 6.56
N SER A 216 -4.03 12.99 5.49
CA SER A 216 -5.47 13.11 5.58
C SER A 216 -6.18 12.63 4.32
N TRP A 217 -7.40 12.14 4.52
CA TRP A 217 -8.40 11.98 3.50
C TRP A 217 -9.43 13.12 3.66
N THR A 218 -9.67 13.88 2.60
CA THR A 218 -10.55 15.07 2.59
C THR A 218 -11.54 15.00 1.44
N ASN A 219 -12.47 15.95 1.35
CA ASN A 219 -13.48 16.00 0.30
C ASN A 219 -14.26 14.70 0.13
N LEU A 220 -14.64 14.09 1.27
CA LEU A 220 -15.36 12.84 1.32
C LEU A 220 -16.71 12.93 0.60
N GLN A 221 -16.96 12.05 -0.36
CA GLN A 221 -18.15 12.02 -1.20
C GLN A 221 -18.71 10.60 -1.31
N LYS A 222 -20.01 10.51 -1.56
CA LYS A 222 -20.70 9.26 -1.92
C LYS A 222 -20.88 9.25 -3.43
N SER A 223 -20.17 8.36 -4.14
CA SER A 223 -20.39 8.17 -5.60
C SER A 223 -21.55 7.19 -5.86
N VAL A 224 -21.84 6.32 -4.90
CA VAL A 224 -22.97 5.38 -4.92
C VAL A 224 -23.70 5.39 -3.57
N SER A 225 -24.97 5.06 -3.56
CA SER A 225 -25.77 4.94 -2.34
C SER A 225 -25.49 3.65 -1.57
N GLU A 226 -25.16 2.59 -2.30
CA GLU A 226 -24.92 1.24 -1.80
C GLU A 226 -23.89 0.55 -2.71
N THR A 227 -22.99 -0.20 -2.11
CA THR A 227 -22.03 -1.06 -2.82
C THR A 227 -22.38 -2.52 -2.56
N VAL A 228 -22.64 -3.26 -3.62
CA VAL A 228 -22.87 -4.70 -3.55
C VAL A 228 -21.51 -5.40 -3.46
N LEU A 229 -21.31 -6.13 -2.35
CA LEU A 229 -20.09 -6.91 -2.11
C LEU A 229 -20.21 -8.34 -2.64
N TYR A 230 -21.43 -8.86 -2.65
CA TYR A 230 -21.76 -10.17 -3.17
C TYR A 230 -23.23 -10.24 -3.59
N GLU A 231 -23.50 -10.86 -4.73
CA GLU A 231 -24.87 -11.16 -5.19
C GLU A 231 -24.87 -12.44 -6.05
N ASP A 232 -25.66 -13.44 -5.64
CA ASP A 232 -25.89 -14.68 -6.37
C ASP A 232 -27.29 -15.22 -6.00
N ALA A 233 -28.16 -15.38 -6.97
CA ALA A 233 -29.52 -15.88 -6.75
C ALA A 233 -29.57 -17.31 -6.18
N LYS A 234 -28.55 -18.14 -6.45
CA LYS A 234 -28.43 -19.48 -5.84
C LYS A 234 -28.00 -19.39 -4.39
N GLY A 235 -27.18 -18.40 -4.07
CA GLY A 235 -26.63 -18.14 -2.76
C GLY A 235 -25.36 -18.94 -2.45
N LYS A 236 -24.54 -18.36 -1.59
CA LYS A 236 -23.36 -18.98 -1.00
C LYS A 236 -23.78 -19.77 0.23
N LEU A 237 -23.62 -21.11 0.18
CA LEU A 237 -23.84 -21.95 1.37
C LEU A 237 -22.83 -21.58 2.46
N LEU A 238 -23.33 -21.29 3.65
CA LEU A 238 -22.52 -21.09 4.84
C LEU A 238 -22.26 -22.41 5.56
N SER A 239 -21.06 -22.57 6.07
CA SER A 239 -20.65 -23.61 7.00
C SER A 239 -20.26 -23.00 8.35
N ASP A 240 -19.78 -23.83 9.28
CA ASP A 240 -19.22 -23.37 10.55
C ASP A 240 -17.87 -22.63 10.34
N ALA A 241 -17.17 -22.89 9.22
CA ALA A 241 -16.00 -22.15 8.81
C ALA A 241 -16.39 -20.78 8.21
N PHE A 242 -15.64 -19.74 8.52
CA PHE A 242 -15.92 -18.40 8.01
C PHE A 242 -15.64 -18.28 6.52
N TRP A 243 -16.63 -17.80 5.78
CA TRP A 243 -16.46 -17.22 4.47
C TRP A 243 -16.09 -15.74 4.64
N VAL A 244 -15.00 -15.29 4.01
CA VAL A 244 -14.45 -13.95 4.17
C VAL A 244 -14.54 -13.18 2.86
N LEU A 245 -15.03 -11.96 2.93
CA LEU A 245 -15.05 -10.98 1.85
C LEU A 245 -14.20 -9.77 2.30
N ASP A 246 -13.08 -9.58 1.62
CA ASP A 246 -12.16 -8.48 1.86
C ASP A 246 -12.45 -7.31 0.91
N ASN A 247 -12.43 -6.09 1.43
CA ASN A 247 -12.68 -4.88 0.68
C ASN A 247 -11.70 -3.80 1.11
N VAL A 248 -11.32 -2.94 0.18
CA VAL A 248 -10.48 -1.77 0.43
C VAL A 248 -11.36 -0.52 0.43
N MET A 249 -11.31 0.25 1.50
CA MET A 249 -12.23 1.36 1.76
C MET A 249 -11.49 2.66 2.04
N ILE A 250 -12.14 3.79 1.74
CA ILE A 250 -11.66 5.11 2.17
C ILE A 250 -11.69 5.19 3.71
N PRO A 251 -10.59 5.60 4.35
CA PRO A 251 -10.59 5.87 5.79
C PRO A 251 -11.58 6.98 6.14
N GLN A 252 -12.45 6.69 7.11
CA GLN A 252 -13.53 7.59 7.49
C GLN A 252 -14.11 7.26 8.85
N THR A 253 -14.80 8.23 9.45
CA THR A 253 -15.75 7.97 10.53
C THR A 253 -17.12 7.73 9.91
N LEU A 254 -17.70 6.58 10.19
CA LEU A 254 -19.02 6.20 9.70
C LEU A 254 -20.11 7.04 10.40
N THR A 255 -21.22 7.23 9.72
CA THR A 255 -22.40 7.91 10.28
C THR A 255 -23.33 6.90 10.96
N ALA A 256 -24.28 7.40 11.73
CA ALA A 256 -25.31 6.55 12.36
C ALA A 256 -26.13 5.76 11.32
N ASP A 257 -26.21 6.28 10.09
CA ASP A 257 -26.95 5.67 8.98
C ASP A 257 -26.13 4.70 8.13
N SER A 258 -24.83 4.54 8.45
CA SER A 258 -23.98 3.58 7.71
C SER A 258 -24.32 2.15 8.10
N TYR A 259 -24.57 1.29 7.11
CA TYR A 259 -25.14 -0.03 7.34
C TYR A 259 -24.53 -1.12 6.45
N LEU A 260 -24.68 -2.36 6.91
CA LEU A 260 -24.51 -3.61 6.18
C LEU A 260 -25.87 -4.24 6.00
N THR A 261 -26.18 -4.68 4.76
CA THR A 261 -27.42 -5.40 4.46
C THR A 261 -27.09 -6.82 4.00
N ILE A 262 -27.80 -7.80 4.54
CA ILE A 262 -27.68 -9.20 4.17
C ILE A 262 -29.04 -9.77 3.80
N SER A 263 -29.15 -10.43 2.66
CA SER A 263 -30.27 -11.29 2.25
C SER A 263 -29.79 -12.72 2.15
N TYR A 264 -30.58 -13.66 2.63
CA TYR A 264 -30.21 -15.07 2.62
C TYR A 264 -31.44 -15.97 2.55
N LYS A 265 -31.21 -17.23 2.25
CA LYS A 265 -32.23 -18.30 2.28
C LYS A 265 -31.91 -19.25 3.42
N SER A 266 -32.93 -19.64 4.16
CA SER A 266 -32.83 -20.72 5.13
C SER A 266 -33.57 -21.95 4.62
N VAL A 267 -32.99 -23.13 4.79
CA VAL A 267 -33.59 -24.41 4.46
C VAL A 267 -33.80 -25.19 5.73
N LYS A 268 -35.02 -25.67 5.97
CA LYS A 268 -35.36 -26.56 7.08
C LYS A 268 -36.26 -27.68 6.62
N SER A 269 -35.83 -28.91 6.84
CA SER A 269 -36.58 -30.13 6.42
C SER A 269 -37.02 -30.05 4.94
N GLY A 270 -36.16 -29.53 4.07
CA GLY A 270 -36.44 -29.40 2.63
C GLY A 270 -37.27 -28.19 2.23
N VAL A 271 -37.75 -27.40 3.18
CA VAL A 271 -38.50 -26.15 2.90
C VAL A 271 -37.53 -24.97 2.89
N THR A 272 -37.55 -24.19 1.82
CA THR A 272 -36.73 -22.98 1.66
C THR A 272 -37.56 -21.75 2.00
N ASN A 273 -37.02 -20.86 2.82
CA ASN A 273 -37.60 -19.57 3.13
C ASN A 273 -36.58 -18.47 2.73
N ASP A 274 -37.08 -17.41 2.10
CA ASP A 274 -36.31 -16.20 1.87
C ASP A 274 -36.32 -15.35 3.13
N GLU A 275 -35.12 -14.97 3.60
CA GLU A 275 -34.90 -14.20 4.80
C GLU A 275 -34.28 -12.85 4.47
N GLY A 276 -34.83 -11.79 5.02
CA GLY A 276 -34.28 -10.45 4.82
C GLY A 276 -34.91 -9.66 3.67
N PRO A 277 -34.34 -8.50 3.33
CA PRO A 277 -33.04 -8.01 3.81
C PRO A 277 -32.99 -7.67 5.30
N VAL A 278 -31.93 -8.10 5.98
CA VAL A 278 -31.61 -7.70 7.35
C VAL A 278 -30.57 -6.59 7.30
N THR A 279 -30.89 -5.47 7.95
CA THR A 279 -30.00 -4.28 8.00
C THR A 279 -29.36 -4.17 9.38
N LEU A 280 -28.04 -4.13 9.40
CA LEU A 280 -27.19 -3.96 10.58
C LEU A 280 -26.44 -2.64 10.47
N TYR A 281 -26.58 -1.77 11.46
CA TYR A 281 -25.92 -0.47 11.49
C TYR A 281 -24.56 -0.56 12.18
N PHE A 282 -23.51 -0.09 11.56
CA PHE A 282 -22.14 -0.23 12.06
C PHE A 282 -21.98 0.35 13.47
N MET A 283 -22.49 1.56 13.70
CA MET A 283 -22.34 2.22 14.99
C MET A 283 -23.25 1.63 16.07
N ARG A 284 -24.49 1.26 15.73
CA ARG A 284 -25.47 0.75 16.67
C ARG A 284 -25.23 -0.71 17.05
N ASP A 285 -25.09 -1.55 16.03
CA ASP A 285 -25.11 -3.00 16.19
C ASP A 285 -23.70 -3.56 16.41
N PHE A 286 -22.71 -3.12 15.65
CA PHE A 286 -21.31 -3.54 15.79
C PHE A 286 -20.52 -2.67 16.79
N ARG A 287 -21.02 -1.50 17.17
CA ARG A 287 -20.32 -0.52 18.01
C ARG A 287 -18.96 -0.13 17.46
N SER A 288 -18.80 -0.17 16.15
CA SER A 288 -17.58 0.11 15.42
C SER A 288 -17.87 1.06 14.27
N GLY A 289 -17.48 2.32 14.42
CA GLY A 289 -17.77 3.38 13.46
C GLY A 289 -16.53 4.06 12.87
N ILE A 290 -15.33 3.51 13.06
CA ILE A 290 -14.09 4.13 12.59
C ILE A 290 -13.36 3.16 11.67
N TRP A 291 -13.13 3.59 10.43
CA TRP A 291 -12.21 2.99 9.47
C TRP A 291 -10.99 3.89 9.39
N ALA A 292 -9.96 3.60 10.18
CA ALA A 292 -8.79 4.46 10.25
C ALA A 292 -7.78 4.13 9.14
N ILE A 293 -6.90 5.09 8.82
CA ILE A 293 -5.80 4.90 7.87
C ILE A 293 -4.93 3.72 8.33
N GLY A 294 -4.64 2.80 7.41
CA GLY A 294 -3.76 1.66 7.66
C GLY A 294 -4.31 0.64 8.67
N THR A 295 -5.62 0.61 8.90
CA THR A 295 -6.25 -0.39 9.78
C THR A 295 -6.96 -1.49 8.99
N HIS A 296 -7.10 -2.64 9.63
CA HIS A 296 -7.92 -3.76 9.17
C HIS A 296 -9.09 -3.92 10.14
N VAL A 297 -10.29 -3.62 9.69
CA VAL A 297 -11.53 -3.78 10.47
C VAL A 297 -12.22 -5.05 10.00
N THR A 298 -12.60 -5.90 10.95
CA THR A 298 -13.30 -7.15 10.69
C THR A 298 -14.67 -7.14 11.33
N TYR A 299 -15.70 -7.36 10.53
CA TYR A 299 -17.07 -7.58 10.97
C TYR A 299 -17.41 -9.06 10.83
N THR A 300 -17.76 -9.72 11.94
CA THR A 300 -18.05 -11.14 11.97
C THR A 300 -19.56 -11.34 12.20
N LEU A 301 -20.19 -12.12 11.32
CA LEU A 301 -21.60 -12.46 11.39
C LEU A 301 -21.78 -13.98 11.44
N LYS A 302 -22.58 -14.45 12.40
CA LYS A 302 -23.09 -15.83 12.44
C LYS A 302 -24.57 -15.79 12.12
N VAL A 303 -24.95 -16.35 10.97
CA VAL A 303 -26.28 -16.25 10.39
C VAL A 303 -27.10 -17.46 10.80
N GLY A 304 -28.27 -17.21 11.34
CA GLY A 304 -29.28 -18.21 11.71
C GLY A 304 -30.62 -17.93 11.05
N ALA A 305 -31.63 -18.67 11.43
CA ALA A 305 -33.01 -18.53 10.94
C ALA A 305 -34.01 -18.42 12.10
N GLY A 306 -35.17 -17.83 11.85
CA GLY A 306 -36.25 -17.74 12.81
C GLY A 306 -35.92 -16.85 14.04
N MET A 307 -36.09 -17.41 15.23
CA MET A 307 -35.91 -16.68 16.50
C MET A 307 -34.44 -16.44 16.87
N PHE A 308 -33.47 -16.96 16.09
CA PHE A 308 -32.02 -16.81 16.30
C PHE A 308 -31.41 -15.98 15.18
N PRO A 309 -31.63 -14.66 15.21
CA PRO A 309 -31.14 -13.77 14.18
C PRO A 309 -29.61 -13.73 14.16
N ILE A 310 -29.05 -12.90 13.31
CA ILE A 310 -27.63 -12.73 13.10
C ILE A 310 -26.94 -12.31 14.41
N GLN A 311 -25.98 -13.10 14.87
CA GLN A 311 -25.03 -12.69 15.90
C GLN A 311 -23.86 -11.97 15.19
N PHE A 312 -23.38 -10.90 15.78
CA PHE A 312 -22.35 -10.05 15.17
C PHE A 312 -21.37 -9.51 16.20
N GLU A 313 -20.13 -9.32 15.76
CA GLU A 313 -19.04 -8.67 16.51
C GLU A 313 -18.16 -7.89 15.54
N ALA A 314 -17.35 -6.94 16.05
CA ALA A 314 -16.37 -6.22 15.28
C ALA A 314 -15.03 -6.18 16.01
N SER A 315 -13.94 -6.24 15.25
CA SER A 315 -12.58 -5.97 15.73
C SER A 315 -11.86 -5.04 14.76
N ALA A 316 -10.87 -4.31 15.27
CA ALA A 316 -9.99 -3.47 14.44
C ALA A 316 -8.56 -3.67 14.89
N ASP A 317 -7.70 -3.98 13.93
CA ASP A 317 -6.29 -4.20 14.11
C ASP A 317 -5.50 -3.31 13.14
N ALA A 318 -4.19 -3.17 13.37
CA ALA A 318 -3.34 -2.57 12.37
C ALA A 318 -3.36 -3.44 11.11
N TRP A 319 -3.45 -2.83 9.93
CA TRP A 319 -3.37 -3.55 8.67
C TRP A 319 -1.92 -4.01 8.44
N ILE A 320 -1.66 -5.19 8.90
CA ILE A 320 -0.42 -5.90 8.72
C ILE A 320 -0.64 -6.89 7.58
N PRO A 321 0.22 -6.94 6.56
CA PRO A 321 0.16 -8.00 5.58
C PRO A 321 0.24 -9.36 6.30
N SER A 322 -0.83 -10.15 6.20
CA SER A 322 -0.88 -11.46 6.81
C SER A 322 -0.01 -12.43 5.98
N GLY A 323 0.99 -13.03 6.62
CA GLY A 323 1.72 -14.15 6.05
C GLY A 323 3.17 -13.87 5.70
N THR A 324 3.92 -14.94 5.55
CA THR A 324 5.35 -15.03 5.26
C THR A 324 5.75 -14.58 3.84
N THR A 325 4.86 -13.96 3.08
CA THR A 325 5.04 -13.62 1.66
C THR A 325 4.62 -12.18 1.35
N GLY A 326 5.34 -11.22 1.89
CA GLY A 326 5.29 -9.84 1.37
C GLY A 326 3.94 -9.09 1.49
N ILE A 327 3.96 -7.82 1.12
CA ILE A 327 2.75 -7.01 0.91
C ILE A 327 1.93 -7.65 -0.21
N GLU A 328 0.64 -7.91 0.01
CA GLU A 328 -0.30 -8.12 -1.09
C GLU A 328 -0.39 -6.81 -1.88
N ILE A 329 0.28 -6.77 -3.02
CA ILE A 329 0.09 -5.75 -4.05
C ILE A 329 -0.83 -6.41 -5.08
N LEU A 330 -2.13 -6.21 -4.89
CA LEU A 330 -3.17 -6.67 -5.81
C LEU A 330 -3.28 -5.76 -7.02
#